data_771c80d66b5bada0938cac08c8cf75d7
#
_entry.id   771c80d66b5bada0938cac08c8cf75d7
#
_cell.length_a   1.000
_cell.length_b   1.000
_cell.length_c   1.000
_cell.angle_alpha   90.00
_cell.angle_beta   90.00
_cell.angle_gamma   90.00
#
_symmetry.space_group_name_H-M   'P 1'
#
loop_
_entity.id
_entity.type
_entity.pdbx_description
1 polymer ?
#
loop_
_entity_poly.entity_id
_entity_poly.type
_entity_poly.pdbx_seq_one_letter_code
_entity_poly.pdbx_strand_id
1 'polypeptide(L)' 'MENNLRFSIVVPIYNVEKYLPKCIDSILNQTFKNFELILVNDGSPDRCGAICDRYAGLDSRIVN' A
#
# COMPACT_ATOMS: atom_id res chain seq x y z
N MET A 1 12.08 -6.19 -24.68
CA MET A 1 12.13 -5.40 -23.88
C MET A 1 12.30 -5.85 -22.51
N GLU A 2 12.74 -5.16 -21.77
CA GLU A 2 13.00 -5.52 -20.56
C GLU A 2 11.93 -5.41 -19.63
N ASN A 3 11.65 -6.33 -18.96
CA ASN A 3 10.55 -6.32 -18.07
C ASN A 3 10.98 -6.31 -16.64
N ASN A 4 12.19 -5.90 -16.40
CA ASN A 4 12.67 -5.84 -15.04
C ASN A 4 12.35 -4.55 -14.37
N LEU A 5 11.69 -3.63 -15.06
CA LEU A 5 11.35 -2.37 -14.49
C LEU A 5 10.30 -2.56 -13.40
N ARG A 6 10.56 -2.03 -12.25
CA ARG A 6 9.67 -2.15 -11.11
C ARG A 6 9.46 -0.79 -10.48
N PHE A 7 8.20 -0.43 -10.28
CA PHE A 7 7.87 0.85 -9.67
C PHE A 7 7.67 0.72 -8.17
N SER A 8 8.04 1.74 -7.46
CA SER A 8 7.74 1.83 -6.04
C SER A 8 6.70 2.91 -5.87
N ILE A 9 5.57 2.55 -5.28
CA ILE A 9 4.49 3.48 -5.01
C ILE A 9 4.51 3.78 -3.53
N VAL A 10 4.74 5.02 -3.18
CA VAL A 10 4.83 5.42 -1.78
C VAL A 10 3.57 6.17 -1.39
N VAL A 11 2.90 5.68 -0.37
CA VAL A 11 1.66 6.28 0.10
C VAL A 11 1.85 6.73 1.54
N PRO A 12 1.86 8.03 1.79
CA PRO A 12 1.93 8.53 3.15
C PRO A 12 0.57 8.38 3.81
N ILE A 13 0.57 7.88 5.04
CA ILE A 13 -0.66 7.56 5.75
C ILE A 13 -0.75 8.34 7.04
N TYR A 14 -1.81 9.10 7.17
CA TYR A 14 -2.08 9.77 8.43
C TYR A 14 -3.58 10.05 8.55
N ASN A 15 -4.20 9.43 9.53
CA ASN A 15 -5.60 9.68 9.88
C ASN A 15 -6.56 9.49 8.70
N VAL A 16 -6.33 8.44 7.90
CA VAL A 16 -7.16 8.15 6.72
C VAL A 16 -7.79 6.77 6.76
N GLU A 17 -8.06 6.28 7.96
CA GLU A 17 -8.55 4.91 8.11
C GLU A 17 -9.81 4.62 7.28
N LYS A 18 -10.68 5.61 7.10
CA LYS A 18 -11.90 5.43 6.33
C LYS A 18 -11.66 5.23 4.85
N TYR A 19 -10.57 5.76 4.34
CA TYR A 19 -10.29 5.71 2.91
C TYR A 19 -9.20 4.71 2.54
N LEU A 20 -8.44 4.28 3.54
CA LEU A 20 -7.24 3.49 3.30
C LEU A 20 -7.52 2.16 2.61
N PRO A 21 -8.49 1.34 3.06
CA PRO A 21 -8.73 0.08 2.38
C PRO A 21 -9.09 0.27 0.91
N LYS A 22 -9.91 1.25 0.62
CA LYS A 22 -10.33 1.52 -0.74
C LYS A 22 -9.15 1.98 -1.59
N CYS A 23 -8.28 2.79 -1.03
CA CYS A 23 -7.09 3.27 -1.71
C CYS A 23 -6.15 2.11 -2.04
N ILE A 24 -5.89 1.24 -1.07
CA ILE A 24 -5.01 0.09 -1.28
C ILE A 24 -5.62 -0.86 -2.31
N ASP A 25 -6.90 -1.16 -2.20
CA ASP A 25 -7.57 -2.05 -3.12
C ASP A 25 -7.50 -1.50 -4.55
N SER A 26 -7.66 -0.21 -4.71
CA SER A 26 -7.59 0.44 -5.99
C SER A 26 -6.20 0.26 -6.63
N ILE A 27 -5.16 0.41 -5.83
CA ILE A 27 -3.79 0.24 -6.32
C ILE A 27 -3.52 -1.21 -6.69
N LEU A 28 -3.98 -2.14 -5.87
CA LEU A 28 -3.73 -3.56 -6.12
C LEU A 28 -4.48 -4.07 -7.34
N ASN A 29 -5.55 -3.39 -7.74
CA ASN A 29 -6.34 -3.79 -8.89
C ASN A 29 -5.89 -3.20 -10.20
N GLN A 30 -4.77 -2.50 -10.21
CA GLN A 30 -4.26 -1.92 -11.45
C GLN A 30 -3.77 -3.01 -12.40
N THR A 31 -3.77 -2.69 -13.67
CA THR A 31 -3.31 -3.62 -14.70
C THR A 31 -1.83 -3.93 -14.55
N PHE A 32 -1.05 -2.94 -14.20
CA PHE A 32 0.38 -3.13 -14.05
C PHE A 32 0.66 -3.82 -12.73
N LYS A 33 1.33 -4.95 -12.77
CA LYS A 33 1.53 -5.77 -11.58
C LYS A 33 2.93 -5.73 -11.00
N ASN A 34 3.87 -5.17 -11.71
CA ASN A 34 5.26 -5.19 -11.26
C ASN A 34 5.60 -3.95 -10.45
N PHE A 35 5.04 -3.87 -9.25
CA PHE A 35 5.28 -2.73 -8.37
C PHE A 35 5.41 -3.18 -6.92
N GLU A 36 5.92 -2.28 -6.12
CA GLU A 36 6.03 -2.45 -4.70
C GLU A 36 5.26 -1.29 -4.06
N LEU A 37 4.39 -1.58 -3.12
CA LEU A 37 3.58 -0.55 -2.47
C LEU A 37 4.13 -0.31 -1.06
N ILE A 38 4.65 0.87 -0.83
CA ILE A 38 5.26 1.23 0.43
C ILE A 38 4.30 2.12 1.22
N LEU A 39 3.80 1.62 2.32
CA LEU A 39 2.88 2.34 3.18
C LEU A 39 3.65 2.99 4.32
N VAL A 40 3.68 4.30 4.34
CA VAL A 40 4.41 5.04 5.35
C VAL A 40 3.41 5.59 6.36
N ASN A 41 3.31 4.95 7.50
CA ASN A 41 2.41 5.38 8.57
C ASN A 41 3.16 6.31 9.50
N ASP A 42 2.84 7.58 9.45
CA ASP A 42 3.57 8.59 10.19
C ASP A 42 2.85 8.92 11.50
N GLY A 43 2.72 7.94 12.37
CA GLY A 43 2.14 8.15 13.69
C GLY A 43 0.65 8.40 13.66
N SER A 44 -0.07 7.76 12.74
CA SER A 44 -1.50 7.95 12.63
C SER A 44 -2.21 7.59 13.94
N PRO A 45 -3.12 8.43 14.44
CA PRO A 45 -3.83 8.15 15.68
C PRO A 45 -4.98 7.16 15.53
N ASP A 46 -5.33 6.82 14.31
CA ASP A 46 -6.46 5.91 14.03
C ASP A 46 -5.96 4.50 13.76
N ARG A 47 -6.74 3.69 13.08
CA ARG A 47 -6.42 2.30 12.84
C ARG A 47 -5.57 2.04 11.62
N CYS A 48 -4.98 3.06 11.03
CA CYS A 48 -4.19 2.90 9.83
C CYS A 48 -3.06 1.89 10.00
N GLY A 49 -2.40 1.88 11.17
CA GLY A 49 -1.33 0.93 11.42
C GLY A 49 -1.79 -0.51 11.31
N ALA A 50 -2.91 -0.82 11.93
CA ALA A 50 -3.47 -2.17 11.88
C ALA A 50 -3.91 -2.54 10.47
N ILE A 51 -4.48 -1.60 9.75
CA ILE A 51 -4.92 -1.83 8.37
C ILE A 51 -3.70 -2.11 7.48
N CYS A 52 -2.65 -1.34 7.64
CA CYS A 52 -1.43 -1.54 6.85
C CYS A 52 -0.83 -2.91 7.11
N ASP A 53 -0.76 -3.33 8.38
CA ASP A 53 -0.21 -4.62 8.74
C ASP A 53 -1.04 -5.75 8.11
N ARG A 54 -2.35 -5.59 8.13
CA ARG A 54 -3.25 -6.58 7.57
C ARG A 54 -3.02 -6.75 6.07
N TYR A 55 -2.93 -5.65 5.35
CA TYR A 55 -2.71 -5.71 3.90
C TYR A 55 -1.33 -6.23 3.56
N ALA A 56 -0.31 -5.89 4.34
CA ALA A 56 1.02 -6.39 4.11
C ALA A 56 1.08 -7.91 4.26
N GLY A 57 0.25 -8.46 5.14
CA GLY A 57 0.15 -9.91 5.31
C GLY A 57 -0.61 -10.59 4.18
N LEU A 58 -1.43 -9.85 3.44
CA LEU A 58 -2.24 -10.42 2.36
C LEU A 58 -1.55 -10.36 1.00
N ASP A 59 -0.65 -9.43 0.81
CA ASP A 59 -0.02 -9.25 -0.49
C ASP A 59 1.45 -8.91 -0.30
N SER A 60 2.32 -9.74 -0.86
CA SER A 60 3.77 -9.58 -0.68
C SER A 60 4.33 -8.32 -1.35
N ARG A 61 3.57 -7.67 -2.20
CA ARG A 61 4.01 -6.42 -2.84
C ARG A 61 3.92 -5.24 -1.88
N ILE A 62 3.24 -5.40 -0.76
CA ILE A 62 3.04 -4.32 0.19
C ILE A 62 4.11 -4.36 1.27
N VAL A 63 4.76 -3.22 1.45
CA VAL A 63 5.79 -3.05 2.47
C VAL A 63 5.28 -2.01 3.47
N ASN A 64 5.34 -2.34 4.72
CA ASN A 64 4.79 -1.45 5.76
C ASN A 64 5.90 -0.96 6.68
#